data_910d7e2e2d1dbc78dc7dbb9786ac2602
#
_entry.id   910d7e2e2d1dbc78dc7dbb9786ac2602
#
_cell.length_a   1.000
_cell.length_b   1.000
_cell.length_c   1.000
_cell.angle_alpha   90.00
_cell.angle_beta   90.00
_cell.angle_gamma   90.00
#
_symmetry.space_group_name_H-M   'P 1'
#
loop_
_entity.id
_entity.type
_entity.pdbx_description
1 polymer ?
#
loop_
_entity_poly.entity_id
_entity_poly.type
_entity_poly.pdbx_seq_one_letter_code
_entity_poly.pdbx_strand_id
1 'polypeptide(L)'
;MTGAACQKNADCPFITNFNLFTNTVSDIYRIFAKRKLPYEALVGLNLINMTKKLSLLAIILWATLSLQARKWTPAEVRDVIRKVNTYWQQNNKAEVRSFWDNAAYHTGNMEVYKLLKDEQMLDYSIRWAEHNQWMGATEADPAKWKYKRYGEGQDYVLFGDWQICFQTYIDLYVLLGDESKIKRAMEVMGYEADSKANDYWWWADALYMVMPVMTKMYRLTDDEKYLDKLYENLLYSDSIMLDQETGLYFRDGKYVYPKLKSANSKKDFWARGDGWVLAGLAKVLQDMPESYIRQPFFVHKFTRMARAVAKCQQPQGYWTRSMLDPNHAPGPETSGTAFFCYGLLWGVNHGRLDRKEFAPVIERAWKYLTETALQKSGKVGYVQPIGERAIPGQTVDANSEANFGVGAFLLAACEYERYLRKK
;
A
#
# COMPACT_ATOMS: atom_id res chain seq x y z
N MET A 1 4.21 42.85 -33.88
CA MET A 1 4.53 42.05 -35.07
C MET A 1 4.61 40.61 -34.67
N THR A 2 3.71 39.87 -35.16
CA THR A 2 3.37 38.54 -35.62
C THR A 2 3.33 37.51 -34.44
N GLY A 3 2.22 36.95 -34.01
CA GLY A 3 1.09 36.38 -34.72
C GLY A 3 1.43 34.95 -35.17
N ALA A 4 1.24 33.93 -34.31
CA ALA A 4 1.24 32.53 -34.73
C ALA A 4 -0.02 31.83 -34.20
N ALA A 5 -0.80 31.35 -35.13
CA ALA A 5 -2.12 30.76 -34.98
C ALA A 5 -2.10 29.40 -34.36
N CYS A 6 -3.09 29.11 -33.53
CA CYS A 6 -3.43 27.79 -33.01
C CYS A 6 -4.03 26.92 -34.13
N GLN A 7 -3.33 25.87 -34.54
CA GLN A 7 -3.90 24.85 -35.42
C GLN A 7 -4.82 23.91 -34.62
N LYS A 8 -6.06 23.82 -35.06
CA LYS A 8 -7.09 22.90 -34.58
C LYS A 8 -6.74 21.49 -35.01
N ASN A 9 -6.42 20.61 -34.05
CA ASN A 9 -6.45 19.17 -34.28
C ASN A 9 -7.87 18.65 -34.12
N ALA A 10 -8.44 18.21 -35.24
CA ALA A 10 -9.78 17.60 -35.36
C ALA A 10 -9.66 16.08 -35.25
N ASP A 11 -9.32 15.56 -34.07
CA ASP A 11 -9.41 14.13 -33.77
C ASP A 11 -9.86 13.92 -32.31
N CYS A 12 -11.14 14.22 -32.09
CA CYS A 12 -11.84 13.79 -30.89
C CYS A 12 -12.91 12.76 -31.32
N PRO A 13 -12.84 11.50 -30.88
CA PRO A 13 -13.76 10.42 -31.30
C PRO A 13 -15.24 10.73 -31.02
N PHE A 14 -15.52 11.68 -30.13
CA PHE A 14 -16.88 12.13 -29.81
C PHE A 14 -17.52 13.01 -30.90
N ILE A 15 -16.74 13.76 -31.67
CA ILE A 15 -17.25 14.68 -32.71
C ILE A 15 -17.54 13.92 -34.01
N THR A 16 -16.76 12.88 -34.33
CA THR A 16 -16.98 12.05 -35.53
C THR A 16 -18.26 11.22 -35.42
N ASN A 17 -18.62 10.74 -34.23
CA ASN A 17 -19.88 10.02 -34.06
C ASN A 17 -21.13 10.91 -34.11
N PHE A 18 -21.02 12.18 -33.75
CA PHE A 18 -22.17 13.11 -33.82
C PHE A 18 -22.51 13.49 -35.28
N ASN A 19 -21.51 13.65 -36.13
CA ASN A 19 -21.70 13.97 -37.56
C ASN A 19 -22.22 12.76 -38.37
N LEU A 20 -21.82 11.55 -38.03
CA LEU A 20 -22.42 10.33 -38.64
C LEU A 20 -23.92 10.19 -38.30
N PHE A 21 -24.31 10.57 -37.07
CA PHE A 21 -25.70 10.45 -36.61
C PHE A 21 -26.63 11.47 -37.27
N THR A 22 -26.15 12.71 -37.51
CA THR A 22 -26.93 13.76 -38.19
C THR A 22 -27.12 13.47 -39.68
N ASN A 23 -26.13 12.89 -40.35
CA ASN A 23 -26.25 12.51 -41.78
C ASN A 23 -27.21 11.34 -41.97
N THR A 24 -27.21 10.35 -41.07
CA THR A 24 -28.14 9.19 -41.13
C THR A 24 -29.59 9.61 -40.94
N VAL A 25 -29.86 10.58 -40.05
CA VAL A 25 -31.22 11.12 -39.87
C VAL A 25 -31.71 11.93 -41.06
N SER A 26 -30.83 12.71 -41.72
CA SER A 26 -31.13 13.44 -42.95
C SER A 26 -31.44 12.52 -44.10
N ASP A 27 -30.72 11.43 -44.25
CA ASP A 27 -30.96 10.43 -45.32
C ASP A 27 -32.23 9.63 -45.08
N ILE A 28 -32.56 9.30 -43.85
CA ILE A 28 -33.85 8.67 -43.49
C ILE A 28 -35.02 9.61 -43.83
N TYR A 29 -34.90 10.91 -43.51
CA TYR A 29 -35.94 11.88 -43.91
C TYR A 29 -36.12 12.02 -45.42
N ARG A 30 -35.04 11.95 -46.23
CA ARG A 30 -35.13 11.95 -47.70
C ARG A 30 -35.80 10.70 -48.29
N ILE A 31 -35.60 9.56 -47.65
CA ILE A 31 -36.24 8.28 -48.06
C ILE A 31 -37.76 8.31 -47.74
N PHE A 32 -38.14 8.86 -46.59
CA PHE A 32 -39.55 8.96 -46.19
C PHE A 32 -40.32 10.05 -46.91
N ALA A 33 -39.69 11.16 -47.32
CA ALA A 33 -40.34 12.20 -48.10
C ALA A 33 -40.70 11.76 -49.52
N LYS A 34 -40.05 10.71 -50.05
CA LYS A 34 -40.37 10.11 -51.37
C LYS A 34 -41.49 9.05 -51.33
N ARG A 35 -41.84 8.52 -50.12
CA ARG A 35 -42.94 7.57 -49.94
C ARG A 35 -44.05 8.27 -49.14
N LYS A 36 -45.16 8.67 -49.78
CA LYS A 36 -46.33 9.27 -49.13
C LYS A 36 -46.89 8.31 -48.07
N LEU A 37 -46.33 8.34 -46.86
CA LEU A 37 -46.82 7.63 -45.71
C LEU A 37 -47.85 8.48 -44.96
N PRO A 38 -48.91 7.88 -44.38
CA PRO A 38 -49.94 8.63 -43.65
C PRO A 38 -49.36 9.28 -42.39
N TYR A 39 -49.91 10.47 -42.05
CA TYR A 39 -49.44 11.33 -40.96
C TYR A 39 -49.31 10.61 -39.60
N GLU A 40 -50.17 9.62 -39.36
CA GLU A 40 -50.17 8.81 -38.13
C GLU A 40 -48.87 7.95 -37.97
N ALA A 41 -48.30 7.50 -39.08
CA ALA A 41 -47.01 6.76 -39.04
C ALA A 41 -45.82 7.66 -38.69
N LEU A 42 -45.86 8.95 -39.04
CA LEU A 42 -44.84 9.95 -38.72
C LEU A 42 -44.91 10.34 -37.24
N VAL A 43 -46.11 10.43 -36.67
CA VAL A 43 -46.30 10.72 -35.24
C VAL A 43 -45.82 9.53 -34.35
N GLY A 44 -46.14 8.30 -34.78
CA GLY A 44 -45.66 7.10 -34.09
C GLY A 44 -44.13 6.94 -34.11
N LEU A 45 -43.49 7.22 -35.24
CA LEU A 45 -42.00 7.19 -35.34
C LEU A 45 -41.33 8.29 -34.52
N ASN A 46 -41.93 9.47 -34.40
CA ASN A 46 -41.42 10.55 -33.59
C ASN A 46 -41.54 10.22 -32.07
N LEU A 47 -42.65 9.61 -31.65
CA LEU A 47 -42.84 9.16 -30.26
C LEU A 47 -41.86 8.04 -29.87
N ILE A 48 -41.64 7.05 -30.76
CA ILE A 48 -40.67 5.96 -30.52
C ILE A 48 -39.24 6.48 -30.46
N ASN A 49 -38.88 7.46 -31.31
CA ASN A 49 -37.56 8.09 -31.27
C ASN A 49 -37.37 8.99 -30.05
N MET A 50 -38.43 9.64 -29.58
CA MET A 50 -38.40 10.47 -28.39
C MET A 50 -38.30 9.63 -27.12
N THR A 51 -39.02 8.50 -27.03
CA THR A 51 -38.90 7.56 -25.91
C THR A 51 -37.50 6.89 -25.84
N LYS A 52 -36.94 6.50 -26.99
CA LYS A 52 -35.55 5.98 -27.06
C LYS A 52 -34.52 7.02 -26.65
N LYS A 53 -34.65 8.30 -27.04
CA LYS A 53 -33.79 9.40 -26.63
C LYS A 53 -33.91 9.69 -25.14
N LEU A 54 -35.12 9.68 -24.59
CA LEU A 54 -35.37 9.86 -23.14
C LEU A 54 -34.83 8.69 -22.33
N SER A 55 -34.98 7.45 -22.82
CA SER A 55 -34.38 6.27 -22.18
C SER A 55 -32.86 6.31 -22.19
N LEU A 56 -32.24 6.73 -23.29
CA LEU A 56 -30.78 6.89 -23.39
C LEU A 56 -30.26 8.02 -22.49
N LEU A 57 -30.98 9.15 -22.42
CA LEU A 57 -30.67 10.23 -21.49
C LEU A 57 -30.83 9.78 -20.04
N ALA A 58 -31.87 9.03 -19.72
CA ALA A 58 -32.07 8.47 -18.38
C ALA A 58 -30.96 7.47 -18.00
N ILE A 59 -30.53 6.63 -18.95
CA ILE A 59 -29.41 5.69 -18.73
C ILE A 59 -28.09 6.47 -18.56
N ILE A 60 -27.85 7.52 -19.34
CA ILE A 60 -26.67 8.37 -19.21
C ILE A 60 -26.71 9.16 -17.88
N LEU A 61 -27.88 9.68 -17.49
CA LEU A 61 -28.06 10.38 -16.20
C LEU A 61 -27.92 9.38 -15.04
N TRP A 62 -28.43 8.18 -15.16
CA TRP A 62 -28.26 7.13 -14.14
C TRP A 62 -26.83 6.64 -14.07
N ALA A 63 -26.13 6.49 -15.17
CA ALA A 63 -24.70 6.18 -15.24
C ALA A 63 -23.83 7.32 -14.66
N THR A 64 -24.19 8.58 -14.88
CA THR A 64 -23.47 9.73 -14.28
C THR A 64 -23.77 9.89 -12.79
N LEU A 65 -24.99 9.58 -12.33
CA LEU A 65 -25.34 9.55 -10.91
C LEU A 65 -24.70 8.38 -10.16
N SER A 66 -24.50 7.24 -10.82
CA SER A 66 -23.80 6.09 -10.24
C SER A 66 -22.27 6.24 -10.28
N LEU A 67 -21.72 7.21 -11.03
CA LEU A 67 -20.31 7.55 -11.09
C LEU A 67 -19.86 8.60 -10.05
N GLN A 68 -20.75 9.09 -9.19
CA GLN A 68 -20.29 9.89 -8.05
C GLN A 68 -19.54 8.96 -7.09
N ALA A 69 -18.21 9.05 -7.09
CA ALA A 69 -17.36 8.35 -6.14
C ALA A 69 -17.92 8.57 -4.72
N ARG A 70 -18.17 7.50 -3.99
CA ARG A 70 -18.67 7.55 -2.60
C ARG A 70 -17.80 8.54 -1.81
N LYS A 71 -18.42 9.56 -1.26
CA LYS A 71 -17.74 10.49 -0.36
C LYS A 71 -17.69 9.87 1.03
N TRP A 72 -16.52 9.41 1.41
CA TRP A 72 -16.26 8.91 2.74
C TRP A 72 -16.20 10.03 3.76
N THR A 73 -16.72 9.77 4.96
CA THR A 73 -16.53 10.60 6.14
C THR A 73 -15.50 9.98 7.08
N PRO A 74 -14.82 10.76 7.93
CA PRO A 74 -13.92 10.21 8.94
C PRO A 74 -14.60 9.20 9.87
N ALA A 75 -15.88 9.40 10.20
CA ALA A 75 -16.65 8.47 11.04
C ALA A 75 -16.83 7.10 10.37
N GLU A 76 -17.23 7.07 9.10
CA GLU A 76 -17.40 5.81 8.35
C GLU A 76 -16.05 5.04 8.24
N VAL A 77 -14.94 5.75 8.08
CA VAL A 77 -13.60 5.10 8.04
C VAL A 77 -13.26 4.50 9.41
N ARG A 78 -13.57 5.19 10.51
CA ARG A 78 -13.38 4.64 11.87
C ARG A 78 -14.22 3.38 12.09
N ASP A 79 -15.44 3.33 11.55
CA ASP A 79 -16.29 2.15 11.64
C ASP A 79 -15.69 0.97 10.83
N VAL A 80 -15.11 1.25 9.67
CA VAL A 80 -14.34 0.25 8.90
C VAL A 80 -13.15 -0.26 9.72
N ILE A 81 -12.38 0.63 10.33
CA ILE A 81 -11.21 0.27 11.17
C ILE A 81 -11.67 -0.64 12.33
N ARG A 82 -12.68 -0.23 13.09
CA ARG A 82 -13.22 -1.06 14.18
C ARG A 82 -13.68 -2.42 13.70
N LYS A 83 -14.46 -2.44 12.62
CA LYS A 83 -14.99 -3.68 12.04
C LYS A 83 -13.87 -4.67 11.69
N VAL A 84 -12.84 -4.22 10.98
CA VAL A 84 -11.70 -5.06 10.57
C VAL A 84 -10.92 -5.54 11.78
N ASN A 85 -10.58 -4.64 12.69
CA ASN A 85 -9.73 -4.96 13.82
C ASN A 85 -10.44 -5.86 14.83
N THR A 86 -11.71 -5.60 15.11
CA THR A 86 -12.53 -6.45 15.99
C THR A 86 -12.72 -7.84 15.39
N TYR A 87 -13.03 -7.95 14.08
CA TYR A 87 -13.11 -9.24 13.41
C TYR A 87 -11.80 -10.03 13.58
N TRP A 88 -10.66 -9.40 13.32
CA TRP A 88 -9.36 -10.04 13.45
C TRP A 88 -9.11 -10.54 14.88
N GLN A 89 -9.26 -9.68 15.88
CA GLN A 89 -8.99 -10.02 17.29
C GLN A 89 -9.94 -11.08 17.85
N GLN A 90 -11.19 -11.17 17.37
CA GLN A 90 -12.14 -12.21 17.76
C GLN A 90 -11.82 -13.58 17.17
N ASN A 91 -11.13 -13.62 16.03
CA ASN A 91 -10.83 -14.87 15.33
C ASN A 91 -9.36 -15.32 15.49
N ASN A 92 -8.53 -14.54 16.16
CA ASN A 92 -7.12 -14.81 16.36
C ASN A 92 -6.71 -14.56 17.82
N LYS A 93 -5.75 -15.32 18.32
CA LYS A 93 -5.20 -15.13 19.66
C LYS A 93 -4.11 -14.07 19.65
N ALA A 94 -3.98 -13.32 20.74
CA ALA A 94 -2.84 -12.42 20.95
C ALA A 94 -1.57 -13.21 21.28
N GLU A 95 -1.71 -14.37 21.97
CA GLU A 95 -0.62 -15.17 22.50
C GLU A 95 0.02 -16.03 21.39
N VAL A 96 0.72 -15.36 20.46
CA VAL A 96 1.48 -15.94 19.34
C VAL A 96 2.90 -15.41 19.35
N ARG A 97 3.83 -16.10 18.66
CA ARG A 97 5.25 -15.71 18.60
C ARG A 97 5.45 -14.31 18.03
N SER A 98 6.53 -13.63 18.43
CA SER A 98 6.89 -12.26 18.01
C SER A 98 7.55 -12.17 16.63
N PHE A 99 7.37 -13.19 15.77
CA PHE A 99 7.95 -13.24 14.43
C PHE A 99 7.23 -12.32 13.45
N TRP A 100 7.85 -11.98 12.33
CA TRP A 100 7.47 -10.91 11.41
C TRP A 100 6.00 -10.88 11.02
N ASP A 101 5.43 -12.05 10.73
CA ASP A 101 4.05 -12.15 10.24
C ASP A 101 3.04 -11.64 11.28
N ASN A 102 3.21 -12.01 12.55
CA ASN A 102 2.39 -11.52 13.64
C ASN A 102 2.72 -10.07 14.01
N ALA A 103 4.01 -9.74 14.11
CA ALA A 103 4.45 -8.41 14.48
C ALA A 103 3.97 -7.34 13.50
N ALA A 104 3.88 -7.64 12.21
CA ALA A 104 3.36 -6.72 11.20
C ALA A 104 1.90 -6.31 11.45
N TYR A 105 1.05 -7.22 11.96
CA TYR A 105 -0.31 -6.87 12.39
C TYR A 105 -0.27 -5.84 13.52
N HIS A 106 0.56 -6.05 14.54
CA HIS A 106 0.64 -5.16 15.70
C HIS A 106 1.10 -3.76 15.34
N THR A 107 1.90 -3.56 14.30
CA THR A 107 2.25 -2.21 13.80
C THR A 107 1.01 -1.44 13.33
N GLY A 108 0.05 -2.12 12.68
CA GLY A 108 -1.23 -1.55 12.28
C GLY A 108 -2.16 -1.33 13.47
N ASN A 109 -2.25 -2.30 14.38
CA ASN A 109 -3.06 -2.20 15.59
C ASN A 109 -2.65 -1.04 16.50
N MET A 110 -1.36 -0.75 16.62
CA MET A 110 -0.87 0.42 17.36
C MET A 110 -1.31 1.74 16.71
N GLU A 111 -1.35 1.82 15.37
CA GLU A 111 -1.88 3.00 14.70
C GLU A 111 -3.40 3.16 14.90
N VAL A 112 -4.15 2.05 14.99
CA VAL A 112 -5.56 2.06 15.38
C VAL A 112 -5.72 2.61 16.79
N TYR A 113 -4.94 2.13 17.76
CA TYR A 113 -4.98 2.67 19.13
C TYR A 113 -4.63 4.17 19.18
N LYS A 114 -3.58 4.58 18.48
CA LYS A 114 -3.18 6.01 18.41
C LYS A 114 -4.31 6.89 17.88
N LEU A 115 -5.11 6.38 16.92
CA LEU A 115 -6.22 7.11 16.29
C LEU A 115 -7.50 7.09 17.12
N LEU A 116 -7.90 5.92 17.62
CA LEU A 116 -9.21 5.69 18.25
C LEU A 116 -9.19 5.79 19.77
N LYS A 117 -8.02 5.59 20.41
CA LYS A 117 -7.85 5.49 21.88
C LYS A 117 -8.73 4.41 22.49
N ASP A 118 -8.88 3.28 21.80
CA ASP A 118 -9.66 2.14 22.25
C ASP A 118 -8.75 1.18 23.03
N GLU A 119 -8.98 1.07 24.35
CA GLU A 119 -8.15 0.30 25.26
C GLU A 119 -8.13 -1.21 24.92
N GLN A 120 -9.19 -1.75 24.32
CA GLN A 120 -9.21 -3.14 23.89
C GLN A 120 -8.15 -3.41 22.81
N MET A 121 -7.94 -2.45 21.92
CA MET A 121 -6.91 -2.55 20.87
C MET A 121 -5.51 -2.51 21.47
N LEU A 122 -5.30 -1.67 22.50
CA LEU A 122 -4.04 -1.59 23.25
C LEU A 122 -3.76 -2.89 24.00
N ASP A 123 -4.73 -3.38 24.76
CA ASP A 123 -4.61 -4.60 25.55
C ASP A 123 -4.22 -5.82 24.72
N TYR A 124 -4.77 -5.93 23.51
CA TYR A 124 -4.41 -7.01 22.60
C TYR A 124 -2.91 -7.01 22.24
N SER A 125 -2.31 -5.83 22.00
CA SER A 125 -0.87 -5.73 21.74
C SER A 125 -0.02 -5.89 22.99
N ILE A 126 -0.52 -5.45 24.16
CA ILE A 126 0.16 -5.67 25.45
C ILE A 126 0.23 -7.17 25.73
N ARG A 127 -0.86 -7.91 25.65
CA ARG A 127 -0.90 -9.37 25.87
C ARG A 127 0.05 -10.12 24.95
N TRP A 128 0.13 -9.70 23.67
CA TRP A 128 1.11 -10.25 22.72
C TRP A 128 2.55 -9.99 23.17
N ALA A 129 2.87 -8.77 23.58
CA ALA A 129 4.21 -8.40 24.02
C ALA A 129 4.61 -9.12 25.31
N GLU A 130 3.70 -9.26 26.27
CA GLU A 130 3.88 -9.97 27.52
C GLU A 130 4.07 -11.48 27.30
N HIS A 131 3.26 -12.09 26.44
CA HIS A 131 3.43 -13.49 26.05
C HIS A 131 4.84 -13.77 25.51
N ASN A 132 5.40 -12.85 24.74
CA ASN A 132 6.76 -12.95 24.20
C ASN A 132 7.83 -12.39 25.13
N GLN A 133 7.48 -12.02 26.37
CA GLN A 133 8.40 -11.45 27.36
C GLN A 133 9.20 -10.26 26.81
N TRP A 134 8.59 -9.49 25.90
CA TRP A 134 9.21 -8.33 25.20
C TRP A 134 10.48 -8.69 24.42
N MET A 135 10.57 -9.96 23.99
CA MET A 135 11.70 -10.52 23.23
C MET A 135 11.33 -10.69 21.75
N GLY A 136 12.33 -10.52 20.88
CA GLY A 136 12.39 -11.14 19.56
C GLY A 136 12.98 -12.56 19.67
N ALA A 137 14.06 -12.85 18.93
CA ALA A 137 14.84 -14.06 19.15
C ALA A 137 15.59 -13.98 20.49
N THR A 138 15.73 -15.13 21.18
CA THR A 138 16.08 -15.19 22.61
C THR A 138 17.53 -15.59 22.92
N GLU A 139 18.38 -15.95 21.92
CA GLU A 139 19.80 -16.26 22.17
C GLU A 139 20.48 -15.08 22.88
N ALA A 140 21.08 -15.38 24.03
CA ALA A 140 21.71 -14.36 24.89
C ALA A 140 23.17 -14.07 24.51
N ASP A 141 23.87 -15.03 23.90
CA ASP A 141 25.28 -14.90 23.53
C ASP A 141 25.45 -14.20 22.18
N PRO A 142 25.94 -12.95 22.11
CA PRO A 142 26.11 -12.24 20.85
C PRO A 142 27.04 -12.93 19.85
N ALA A 143 27.96 -13.78 20.32
CA ALA A 143 28.85 -14.54 19.43
C ALA A 143 28.10 -15.58 18.56
N LYS A 144 26.86 -15.93 18.94
CA LYS A 144 26.00 -16.87 18.23
C LYS A 144 24.94 -16.18 17.34
N TRP A 145 24.82 -14.86 17.39
CA TRP A 145 23.76 -14.13 16.68
C TRP A 145 23.94 -14.21 15.16
N LYS A 146 22.84 -14.53 14.45
CA LYS A 146 22.81 -14.78 13.01
C LYS A 146 21.86 -13.85 12.27
N TYR A 147 22.13 -13.62 10.95
CA TYR A 147 21.28 -12.82 10.04
C TYR A 147 21.48 -13.12 8.54
N LYS A 148 22.60 -13.77 8.13
CA LYS A 148 23.03 -13.81 6.71
C LYS A 148 22.12 -14.61 5.77
N ARG A 149 21.17 -15.35 6.28
CA ARG A 149 20.19 -16.12 5.52
C ARG A 149 18.88 -16.21 6.30
N TYR A 150 17.81 -16.61 5.63
CA TYR A 150 16.55 -16.90 6.29
C TYR A 150 16.71 -17.96 7.39
N GLY A 151 16.11 -17.71 8.53
CA GLY A 151 16.07 -18.64 9.64
C GLY A 151 15.14 -18.19 10.76
N GLU A 152 14.40 -19.15 11.33
CA GLU A 152 13.42 -18.91 12.40
C GLU A 152 13.96 -19.32 13.79
N GLY A 153 15.22 -19.78 13.87
CA GLY A 153 15.85 -20.16 15.13
C GLY A 153 16.04 -18.99 16.08
N GLN A 154 16.11 -19.28 17.37
CA GLN A 154 16.26 -18.27 18.42
C GLN A 154 17.65 -17.59 18.40
N ASP A 155 18.60 -18.12 17.63
CA ASP A 155 19.91 -17.55 17.38
C ASP A 155 19.94 -16.54 16.21
N TYR A 156 18.81 -16.35 15.50
CA TYR A 156 18.67 -15.35 14.43
C TYR A 156 18.33 -13.96 14.96
N VAL A 157 19.01 -13.51 16.00
CA VAL A 157 18.74 -12.26 16.74
C VAL A 157 18.89 -11.02 15.88
N LEU A 158 19.86 -11.01 14.96
CA LEU A 158 20.12 -9.88 14.05
C LEU A 158 19.34 -10.01 12.72
N PHE A 159 18.35 -10.89 12.66
CA PHE A 159 17.52 -11.08 11.48
C PHE A 159 16.23 -10.26 11.61
N GLY A 160 15.96 -9.40 10.63
CA GLY A 160 14.87 -8.41 10.69
C GLY A 160 13.50 -9.00 11.02
N ASP A 161 13.25 -10.26 10.64
CA ASP A 161 12.00 -10.97 10.94
C ASP A 161 11.74 -11.14 12.45
N TRP A 162 12.81 -11.14 13.28
CA TRP A 162 12.71 -11.13 14.72
C TRP A 162 12.81 -9.73 15.32
N GLN A 163 13.29 -8.73 14.57
CA GLN A 163 13.47 -7.36 15.06
C GLN A 163 12.23 -6.47 14.87
N ILE A 164 11.34 -6.80 13.94
CA ILE A 164 10.14 -6.00 13.67
C ILE A 164 9.25 -5.79 14.92
N CYS A 165 9.21 -6.76 15.85
CA CYS A 165 8.43 -6.64 17.08
C CYS A 165 8.83 -5.42 17.92
N PHE A 166 10.07 -4.98 17.83
CA PHE A 166 10.57 -3.82 18.53
C PHE A 166 9.87 -2.52 18.12
N GLN A 167 9.30 -2.43 16.90
CA GLN A 167 8.46 -1.28 16.56
C GLN A 167 7.29 -1.13 17.54
N THR A 168 6.60 -2.24 17.83
CA THR A 168 5.46 -2.26 18.76
C THR A 168 5.91 -2.13 20.21
N TYR A 169 6.97 -2.81 20.60
CA TYR A 169 7.48 -2.76 21.97
C TYR A 169 7.93 -1.34 22.39
N ILE A 170 8.59 -0.62 21.49
CA ILE A 170 8.96 0.78 21.71
C ILE A 170 7.71 1.66 21.83
N ASP A 171 6.73 1.49 20.93
CA ASP A 171 5.47 2.25 21.02
C ASP A 171 4.72 1.99 22.33
N LEU A 172 4.71 0.74 22.80
CA LEU A 172 4.12 0.38 24.09
C LEU A 172 4.92 0.93 25.28
N TYR A 173 6.25 0.88 25.22
CA TYR A 173 7.11 1.48 26.25
C TYR A 173 6.83 2.98 26.42
N VAL A 174 6.72 3.72 25.33
CA VAL A 174 6.40 5.17 25.37
C VAL A 174 5.07 5.44 26.08
N LEU A 175 4.13 4.49 26.03
CA LEU A 175 2.83 4.60 26.69
C LEU A 175 2.87 4.16 28.17
N LEU A 176 3.66 3.13 28.50
CA LEU A 176 3.63 2.44 29.79
C LEU A 176 4.76 2.86 30.74
N GLY A 177 5.86 3.38 30.22
CA GLY A 177 6.97 3.94 31.01
C GLY A 177 7.88 2.92 31.74
N ASP A 178 7.81 1.61 31.38
CA ASP A 178 8.56 0.54 32.05
C ASP A 178 9.79 0.13 31.18
N GLU A 179 10.99 0.50 31.63
CA GLU A 179 12.26 0.27 30.92
C GLU A 179 12.56 -1.21 30.66
N SER A 180 12.05 -2.12 31.48
CA SER A 180 12.23 -3.57 31.26
C SER A 180 11.69 -4.02 29.92
N LYS A 181 10.68 -3.33 29.39
CA LYS A 181 9.96 -3.64 28.14
C LYS A 181 10.75 -3.34 26.87
N ILE A 182 11.79 -2.52 26.96
CA ILE A 182 12.66 -2.18 25.80
C ILE A 182 14.09 -2.69 25.96
N LYS A 183 14.42 -3.35 27.08
CA LYS A 183 15.78 -3.81 27.36
C LYS A 183 16.36 -4.63 26.21
N ARG A 184 15.58 -5.57 25.66
CA ARG A 184 16.03 -6.42 24.55
C ARG A 184 16.19 -5.61 23.26
N ALA A 185 15.29 -4.69 22.96
CA ALA A 185 15.41 -3.80 21.81
C ALA A 185 16.68 -2.93 21.92
N MET A 186 16.96 -2.35 23.08
CA MET A 186 18.18 -1.58 23.33
C MET A 186 19.45 -2.41 23.12
N GLU A 187 19.48 -3.64 23.64
CA GLU A 187 20.61 -4.56 23.48
C GLU A 187 20.88 -4.90 22.01
N VAL A 188 19.86 -5.38 21.30
CA VAL A 188 20.00 -5.88 19.92
C VAL A 188 20.28 -4.75 18.94
N MET A 189 19.51 -3.66 19.03
CA MET A 189 19.67 -2.53 18.11
C MET A 189 20.94 -1.72 18.42
N GLY A 190 21.36 -1.64 19.69
CA GLY A 190 22.64 -1.06 20.07
C GLY A 190 23.81 -1.84 19.49
N TYR A 191 23.78 -3.16 19.58
CA TYR A 191 24.80 -4.03 18.97
C TYR A 191 24.87 -3.84 17.44
N GLU A 192 23.72 -3.81 16.76
CA GLU A 192 23.67 -3.58 15.31
C GLU A 192 24.20 -2.20 14.94
N ALA A 193 23.83 -1.16 15.68
CA ALA A 193 24.27 0.22 15.44
C ALA A 193 25.79 0.38 15.63
N ASP A 194 26.39 -0.28 16.61
CA ASP A 194 27.81 -0.22 16.90
C ASP A 194 28.67 -1.15 16.03
N SER A 195 28.01 -2.04 15.27
CA SER A 195 28.70 -2.99 14.37
C SER A 195 29.32 -2.31 13.16
N LYS A 196 30.46 -2.83 12.70
CA LYS A 196 31.05 -2.46 11.40
C LYS A 196 30.36 -3.09 10.19
N ALA A 197 29.53 -4.15 10.39
CA ALA A 197 28.77 -4.77 9.32
C ALA A 197 27.62 -3.85 8.90
N ASN A 198 27.31 -3.84 7.59
CA ASN A 198 26.21 -3.08 7.01
C ASN A 198 25.35 -3.92 6.06
N ASP A 199 25.52 -5.25 6.08
CA ASP A 199 24.88 -6.22 5.21
C ASP A 199 23.69 -6.93 5.87
N TYR A 200 23.10 -6.34 6.90
CA TYR A 200 22.00 -6.93 7.66
C TYR A 200 20.73 -7.06 6.84
N TRP A 201 20.41 -6.09 6.01
CA TRP A 201 19.12 -5.98 5.31
C TRP A 201 19.24 -6.39 3.84
N TRP A 202 19.45 -7.66 3.61
CA TRP A 202 19.71 -8.24 2.29
C TRP A 202 18.45 -8.61 1.48
N TRP A 203 17.24 -8.29 2.00
CA TRP A 203 15.96 -8.49 1.32
C TRP A 203 15.00 -7.33 1.61
N ALA A 204 14.08 -7.08 0.67
CA ALA A 204 13.22 -5.88 0.69
C ALA A 204 12.33 -5.79 1.94
N ASP A 205 11.85 -6.93 2.46
CA ASP A 205 10.99 -6.98 3.63
C ASP A 205 11.69 -6.39 4.88
N ALA A 206 13.00 -6.61 5.03
CA ALA A 206 13.78 -6.05 6.14
C ALA A 206 13.69 -4.53 6.23
N LEU A 207 13.51 -3.85 5.10
CA LEU A 207 13.38 -2.39 5.07
C LEU A 207 12.13 -1.86 5.79
N TYR A 208 11.06 -2.65 5.85
CA TYR A 208 9.92 -2.34 6.71
C TYR A 208 10.15 -2.79 8.15
N MET A 209 10.81 -3.93 8.32
CA MET A 209 10.93 -4.56 9.62
C MET A 209 11.84 -3.75 10.54
N VAL A 210 12.99 -3.28 10.03
CA VAL A 210 14.06 -2.73 10.87
C VAL A 210 14.27 -1.23 10.72
N MET A 211 14.14 -0.65 9.52
CA MET A 211 14.36 0.80 9.36
C MET A 211 13.54 1.65 10.36
N PRO A 212 12.23 1.38 10.58
CA PRO A 212 11.46 2.12 11.57
C PRO A 212 11.91 1.89 13.02
N VAL A 213 12.52 0.73 13.33
CA VAL A 213 13.08 0.49 14.67
C VAL A 213 14.26 1.43 14.90
N MET A 214 15.16 1.60 13.92
CA MET A 214 16.29 2.51 14.03
C MET A 214 15.86 3.95 14.30
N THR A 215 14.85 4.47 13.61
CA THR A 215 14.36 5.83 13.86
C THR A 215 13.67 5.97 15.22
N LYS A 216 12.97 4.93 15.68
CA LYS A 216 12.40 4.89 17.02
C LYS A 216 13.49 4.83 18.11
N MET A 217 14.58 4.09 17.90
CA MET A 217 15.73 4.07 18.78
C MET A 217 16.39 5.44 18.89
N TYR A 218 16.58 6.15 17.74
CA TYR A 218 17.03 7.53 17.76
C TYR A 218 16.11 8.42 18.63
N ARG A 219 14.80 8.31 18.45
CA ARG A 219 13.83 9.11 19.25
C ARG A 219 13.87 8.82 20.75
N LEU A 220 14.26 7.62 21.14
CA LEU A 220 14.40 7.25 22.55
C LEU A 220 15.70 7.74 23.16
N THR A 221 16.78 7.76 22.38
CA THR A 221 18.15 7.94 22.91
C THR A 221 18.79 9.25 22.52
N ASP A 222 18.25 9.94 21.50
CA ASP A 222 18.81 11.12 20.82
C ASP A 222 20.24 10.86 20.24
N ASP A 223 20.56 9.57 19.96
CA ASP A 223 21.87 9.17 19.44
C ASP A 223 21.78 8.93 17.92
N GLU A 224 22.43 9.81 17.14
CA GLU A 224 22.42 9.76 15.66
C GLU A 224 23.06 8.47 15.10
N LYS A 225 23.80 7.69 15.88
CA LYS A 225 24.37 6.41 15.43
C LYS A 225 23.32 5.47 14.82
N TYR A 226 22.07 5.49 15.32
CA TYR A 226 20.97 4.70 14.77
C TYR A 226 20.54 5.18 13.39
N LEU A 227 20.54 6.49 13.16
CA LEU A 227 20.24 7.06 11.83
C LEU A 227 21.38 6.83 10.84
N ASP A 228 22.62 6.92 11.30
CA ASP A 228 23.80 6.63 10.48
C ASP A 228 23.85 5.15 10.07
N LYS A 229 23.58 4.24 11.01
CA LYS A 229 23.49 2.80 10.73
C LYS A 229 22.34 2.47 9.77
N LEU A 230 21.17 3.12 9.95
CA LEU A 230 20.05 3.01 9.01
C LEU A 230 20.47 3.40 7.59
N TYR A 231 21.18 4.52 7.44
CA TYR A 231 21.68 4.98 6.15
C TYR A 231 22.67 3.98 5.52
N GLU A 232 23.65 3.48 6.28
CA GLU A 232 24.64 2.51 5.81
C GLU A 232 24.00 1.20 5.33
N ASN A 233 23.10 0.62 6.14
CA ASN A 233 22.39 -0.61 5.79
C ASN A 233 21.48 -0.42 4.57
N LEU A 234 20.82 0.74 4.45
CA LEU A 234 20.00 1.03 3.27
C LEU A 234 20.83 1.20 2.00
N LEU A 235 22.02 1.81 2.07
CA LEU A 235 22.94 1.88 0.93
C LEU A 235 23.37 0.49 0.45
N TYR A 236 23.63 -0.43 1.38
CA TYR A 236 23.92 -1.82 1.02
C TYR A 236 22.71 -2.46 0.33
N SER A 237 21.51 -2.32 0.90
CA SER A 237 20.27 -2.85 0.33
C SER A 237 20.02 -2.30 -1.08
N ASP A 238 20.24 -1.00 -1.29
CA ASP A 238 20.16 -0.36 -2.60
C ASP A 238 21.13 -0.98 -3.61
N SER A 239 22.35 -1.26 -3.18
CA SER A 239 23.39 -1.80 -4.06
C SER A 239 23.06 -3.18 -4.63
N ILE A 240 22.24 -3.95 -3.92
CA ILE A 240 21.89 -5.34 -4.28
C ILE A 240 20.48 -5.50 -4.84
N MET A 241 19.54 -4.59 -4.55
CA MET A 241 18.11 -4.78 -4.85
C MET A 241 17.48 -3.63 -5.63
N LEU A 242 17.98 -2.39 -5.54
CA LEU A 242 17.36 -1.24 -6.20
C LEU A 242 17.60 -1.26 -7.70
N ASP A 243 16.53 -1.30 -8.47
CA ASP A 243 16.60 -1.06 -9.91
C ASP A 243 16.63 0.45 -10.20
N GLN A 244 17.79 0.93 -10.63
CA GLN A 244 18.01 2.35 -10.87
C GLN A 244 17.14 2.93 -12.00
N GLU A 245 16.72 2.11 -12.95
CA GLU A 245 15.87 2.55 -14.06
C GLU A 245 14.44 2.83 -13.60
N THR A 246 13.84 1.91 -12.84
CA THR A 246 12.44 1.99 -12.42
C THR A 246 12.25 2.69 -11.08
N GLY A 247 13.22 2.60 -10.17
CA GLY A 247 13.11 3.04 -8.77
C GLY A 247 12.38 2.06 -7.87
N LEU A 248 12.13 0.83 -8.35
CA LEU A 248 11.54 -0.29 -7.61
C LEU A 248 12.63 -1.23 -7.09
N TYR A 249 12.26 -2.11 -6.15
CA TYR A 249 13.17 -3.05 -5.54
C TYR A 249 12.86 -4.47 -5.96
N PHE A 250 13.87 -5.21 -6.37
CA PHE A 250 13.81 -6.68 -6.37
C PHE A 250 13.73 -7.18 -4.92
N ARG A 251 13.09 -8.33 -4.69
CA ARG A 251 12.92 -8.85 -3.34
C ARG A 251 14.25 -9.11 -2.63
N ASP A 252 15.24 -9.69 -3.34
CA ASP A 252 16.62 -9.87 -2.91
C ASP A 252 17.53 -10.16 -4.12
N GLY A 253 18.83 -10.35 -3.88
CA GLY A 253 19.82 -10.59 -4.92
C GLY A 253 19.59 -11.84 -5.80
N LYS A 254 18.72 -12.79 -5.41
CA LYS A 254 18.32 -13.94 -6.24
C LYS A 254 17.36 -13.55 -7.36
N TYR A 255 16.57 -12.49 -7.14
CA TYR A 255 15.47 -12.06 -8.02
C TYR A 255 15.85 -10.93 -8.97
N VAL A 256 17.08 -10.43 -8.89
CA VAL A 256 17.56 -9.35 -9.75
C VAL A 256 17.61 -9.80 -11.22
N TYR A 257 16.99 -8.97 -12.09
CA TYR A 257 17.01 -9.21 -13.53
C TYR A 257 18.47 -9.18 -14.06
N PRO A 258 18.86 -10.08 -14.99
CA PRO A 258 18.07 -11.10 -15.70
C PRO A 258 18.04 -12.48 -15.03
N LYS A 259 18.51 -12.65 -13.77
CA LYS A 259 18.51 -13.94 -13.09
C LYS A 259 17.09 -14.51 -12.94
N LEU A 260 16.14 -13.67 -12.55
CA LEU A 260 14.72 -13.97 -12.59
C LEU A 260 14.00 -13.04 -13.57
N LYS A 261 13.00 -13.60 -14.27
CA LYS A 261 12.13 -12.89 -15.21
C LYS A 261 10.69 -13.33 -14.98
N SER A 262 9.75 -12.43 -15.26
CA SER A 262 8.35 -12.79 -15.37
C SER A 262 8.09 -13.70 -16.59
N ALA A 263 6.88 -14.23 -16.71
CA ALA A 263 6.48 -15.07 -17.84
C ALA A 263 6.68 -14.39 -19.20
N ASN A 264 6.57 -13.06 -19.27
CA ASN A 264 6.77 -12.26 -20.47
C ASN A 264 8.18 -11.64 -20.54
N SER A 265 9.16 -12.25 -19.89
CA SER A 265 10.58 -11.85 -19.89
C SER A 265 10.84 -10.42 -19.38
N LYS A 266 9.95 -9.87 -18.55
CA LYS A 266 10.10 -8.56 -17.92
C LYS A 266 10.82 -8.67 -16.57
N LYS A 267 11.31 -7.53 -16.05
CA LYS A 267 11.70 -7.38 -14.65
C LYS A 267 10.50 -7.71 -13.75
N ASP A 268 10.68 -8.58 -12.76
CA ASP A 268 9.61 -9.01 -11.87
C ASP A 268 9.78 -8.35 -10.49
N PHE A 269 8.99 -7.29 -10.28
CA PHE A 269 8.92 -6.60 -9.00
C PHE A 269 7.69 -7.09 -8.25
N TRP A 270 7.92 -7.59 -7.03
CA TRP A 270 6.87 -8.15 -6.21
C TRP A 270 6.15 -7.08 -5.41
N ALA A 271 4.82 -6.94 -5.62
CA ALA A 271 4.04 -5.86 -5.02
C ALA A 271 4.16 -5.77 -3.50
N ARG A 272 4.11 -6.88 -2.77
CA ARG A 272 4.31 -6.86 -1.31
C ARG A 272 5.75 -6.47 -0.93
N GLY A 273 6.75 -6.89 -1.70
CA GLY A 273 8.15 -6.50 -1.48
C GLY A 273 8.33 -4.98 -1.56
N ASP A 274 7.90 -4.39 -2.67
CA ASP A 274 7.90 -2.93 -2.83
C ASP A 274 6.97 -2.22 -1.84
N GLY A 275 5.86 -2.87 -1.45
CA GLY A 275 4.94 -2.39 -0.42
C GLY A 275 5.64 -2.21 0.93
N TRP A 276 6.43 -3.20 1.34
CA TRP A 276 7.26 -3.11 2.55
C TRP A 276 8.21 -1.92 2.49
N VAL A 277 8.90 -1.72 1.36
CA VAL A 277 9.89 -0.65 1.23
C VAL A 277 9.23 0.73 1.30
N LEU A 278 8.15 0.98 0.56
CA LEU A 278 7.47 2.27 0.58
C LEU A 278 6.89 2.60 1.96
N ALA A 279 6.25 1.61 2.60
CA ALA A 279 5.71 1.77 3.95
C ALA A 279 6.82 1.98 5.00
N GLY A 280 7.93 1.26 4.88
CA GLY A 280 9.12 1.43 5.71
C GLY A 280 9.69 2.85 5.61
N LEU A 281 9.86 3.38 4.39
CA LEU A 281 10.33 4.74 4.16
C LEU A 281 9.37 5.80 4.74
N ALA A 282 8.04 5.59 4.63
CA ALA A 282 7.06 6.47 5.24
C ALA A 282 7.23 6.52 6.78
N LYS A 283 7.36 5.35 7.43
CA LYS A 283 7.59 5.26 8.89
C LYS A 283 8.92 5.88 9.31
N VAL A 284 9.98 5.70 8.51
CA VAL A 284 11.29 6.34 8.74
C VAL A 284 11.15 7.86 8.76
N LEU A 285 10.54 8.42 7.73
CA LEU A 285 10.36 9.87 7.61
C LEU A 285 9.39 10.46 8.64
N GLN A 286 8.50 9.63 9.21
CA GLN A 286 7.62 10.04 10.31
C GLN A 286 8.41 10.34 11.59
N ASP A 287 9.45 9.55 11.88
CA ASP A 287 10.20 9.61 13.13
C ASP A 287 11.59 10.31 12.98
N MET A 288 12.09 10.45 11.74
CA MET A 288 13.38 11.09 11.44
C MET A 288 13.29 12.62 11.58
N PRO A 289 14.22 13.29 12.30
CA PRO A 289 14.20 14.74 12.42
C PRO A 289 14.55 15.41 11.10
N GLU A 290 13.95 16.57 10.84
CA GLU A 290 14.25 17.36 9.64
C GLU A 290 15.69 17.91 9.64
N SER A 291 16.32 18.03 10.83
CA SER A 291 17.69 18.48 11.00
C SER A 291 18.74 17.44 10.63
N TYR A 292 18.37 16.15 10.49
CA TYR A 292 19.33 15.12 10.14
C TYR A 292 19.91 15.34 8.73
N ILE A 293 21.23 15.42 8.67
CA ILE A 293 21.95 15.83 7.45
C ILE A 293 21.59 15.00 6.19
N ARG A 294 21.22 13.73 6.37
CA ARG A 294 20.85 12.82 5.26
C ARG A 294 19.34 12.67 5.06
N GLN A 295 18.51 13.41 5.82
CA GLN A 295 17.05 13.37 5.66
C GLN A 295 16.59 13.63 4.20
N PRO A 296 17.19 14.58 3.43
CA PRO A 296 16.83 14.78 2.02
C PRO A 296 17.01 13.55 1.12
N PHE A 297 17.98 12.68 1.42
CA PHE A 297 18.16 11.40 0.71
C PHE A 297 16.94 10.49 0.88
N PHE A 298 16.41 10.37 2.09
CA PHE A 298 15.22 9.55 2.37
C PHE A 298 13.97 10.14 1.72
N VAL A 299 13.81 11.46 1.75
CA VAL A 299 12.69 12.15 1.07
C VAL A 299 12.75 11.91 -0.44
N HIS A 300 13.93 12.05 -1.05
CA HIS A 300 14.11 11.80 -2.48
C HIS A 300 13.76 10.34 -2.84
N LYS A 301 14.26 9.38 -2.06
CA LYS A 301 14.00 7.96 -2.24
C LYS A 301 12.51 7.64 -2.14
N PHE A 302 11.85 8.12 -1.09
CA PHE A 302 10.42 7.96 -0.88
C PHE A 302 9.59 8.52 -2.06
N THR A 303 9.87 9.77 -2.47
CA THR A 303 9.11 10.43 -3.54
C THR A 303 9.31 9.78 -4.90
N ARG A 304 10.54 9.33 -5.19
CA ARG A 304 10.84 8.59 -6.42
C ARG A 304 10.09 7.25 -6.45
N MET A 305 10.13 6.50 -5.38
CA MET A 305 9.44 5.21 -5.27
C MET A 305 7.93 5.36 -5.32
N ALA A 306 7.35 6.35 -4.65
CA ALA A 306 5.92 6.65 -4.71
C ALA A 306 5.42 6.86 -6.15
N ARG A 307 6.18 7.62 -6.96
CA ARG A 307 5.86 7.80 -8.40
C ARG A 307 6.02 6.52 -9.21
N ALA A 308 7.04 5.72 -8.92
CA ALA A 308 7.24 4.44 -9.60
C ALA A 308 6.07 3.47 -9.32
N VAL A 309 5.69 3.34 -8.07
CA VAL A 309 4.55 2.52 -7.62
C VAL A 309 3.24 3.00 -8.26
N ALA A 310 2.96 4.30 -8.25
CA ALA A 310 1.72 4.84 -8.81
C ALA A 310 1.51 4.48 -10.28
N LYS A 311 2.59 4.38 -11.08
CA LYS A 311 2.54 3.99 -12.50
C LYS A 311 2.15 2.52 -12.72
N CYS A 312 2.29 1.68 -11.71
CA CYS A 312 2.00 0.23 -11.80
C CYS A 312 0.57 -0.12 -11.36
N GLN A 313 -0.22 0.85 -10.89
CA GLN A 313 -1.59 0.60 -10.42
C GLN A 313 -2.49 0.13 -11.55
N GLN A 314 -3.27 -0.92 -11.32
CA GLN A 314 -4.27 -1.38 -12.25
C GLN A 314 -5.50 -0.44 -12.27
N PRO A 315 -6.26 -0.38 -13.37
CA PRO A 315 -7.46 0.47 -13.47
C PRO A 315 -8.50 0.24 -12.34
N GLN A 316 -8.56 -0.99 -11.82
CA GLN A 316 -9.44 -1.39 -10.72
C GLN A 316 -8.95 -0.93 -9.34
N GLY A 317 -7.77 -0.31 -9.24
CA GLY A 317 -7.24 0.30 -8.04
C GLY A 317 -6.26 -0.55 -7.22
N TYR A 318 -6.11 -1.83 -7.53
CA TYR A 318 -5.14 -2.70 -6.89
C TYR A 318 -3.80 -2.74 -7.66
N TRP A 319 -2.79 -3.39 -7.07
CA TRP A 319 -1.58 -3.83 -7.76
C TRP A 319 -1.59 -5.34 -7.87
N THR A 320 -1.13 -5.85 -9.02
CA THR A 320 -0.89 -7.29 -9.21
C THR A 320 0.39 -7.72 -8.52
N ARG A 321 0.50 -8.99 -8.16
CA ARG A 321 1.69 -9.56 -7.52
C ARG A 321 2.99 -9.27 -8.25
N SER A 322 2.96 -9.32 -9.60
CA SER A 322 4.03 -8.83 -10.48
C SER A 322 3.65 -7.46 -11.01
N MET A 323 4.38 -6.41 -10.59
CA MET A 323 3.95 -5.02 -10.82
C MET A 323 4.11 -4.60 -12.29
N LEU A 324 5.18 -5.01 -12.98
CA LEU A 324 5.42 -4.66 -14.39
C LEU A 324 4.86 -5.70 -15.39
N ASP A 325 4.42 -6.84 -14.90
CA ASP A 325 3.82 -7.89 -15.72
C ASP A 325 2.53 -8.42 -15.09
N PRO A 326 1.42 -7.68 -15.21
CA PRO A 326 0.14 -8.08 -14.61
C PRO A 326 -0.35 -9.47 -15.05
N ASN A 327 0.06 -9.94 -16.23
CA ASN A 327 -0.33 -11.24 -16.75
C ASN A 327 0.50 -12.42 -16.20
N HIS A 328 1.64 -12.15 -15.55
CA HIS A 328 2.48 -13.18 -14.94
C HIS A 328 1.77 -13.85 -13.76
N ALA A 329 1.18 -13.04 -12.89
CA ALA A 329 0.41 -13.51 -11.73
C ALA A 329 -0.83 -12.62 -11.57
N PRO A 330 -1.87 -12.83 -12.40
CA PRO A 330 -3.01 -11.93 -12.51
C PRO A 330 -3.87 -11.91 -11.25
N GLY A 331 -4.69 -10.87 -11.15
CA GLY A 331 -5.59 -10.65 -10.03
C GLY A 331 -5.00 -9.75 -8.94
N PRO A 332 -5.84 -9.33 -7.98
CA PRO A 332 -5.45 -8.41 -6.95
C PRO A 332 -4.50 -9.02 -5.91
N GLU A 333 -3.71 -8.16 -5.29
CA GLU A 333 -2.91 -8.48 -4.11
C GLU A 333 -3.10 -7.39 -3.05
N THR A 334 -3.78 -7.73 -1.96
CA THR A 334 -4.25 -6.75 -0.99
C THR A 334 -3.14 -6.21 -0.10
N SER A 335 -2.15 -7.02 0.31
CA SER A 335 -1.12 -6.55 1.24
C SER A 335 -0.23 -5.49 0.61
N GLY A 336 0.27 -5.68 -0.60
CA GLY A 336 1.02 -4.67 -1.34
C GLY A 336 0.16 -3.45 -1.63
N THR A 337 -1.09 -3.65 -2.09
CA THR A 337 -2.03 -2.55 -2.33
C THR A 337 -2.25 -1.69 -1.09
N ALA A 338 -2.42 -2.30 0.08
CA ALA A 338 -2.63 -1.60 1.33
C ALA A 338 -1.38 -0.83 1.79
N PHE A 339 -0.19 -1.43 1.70
CA PHE A 339 1.07 -0.73 1.98
C PHE A 339 1.33 0.44 1.04
N PHE A 340 1.04 0.30 -0.25
CA PHE A 340 1.13 1.41 -1.20
C PHE A 340 0.14 2.52 -0.86
N CYS A 341 -1.11 2.15 -0.59
CA CYS A 341 -2.13 3.10 -0.17
C CYS A 341 -1.70 3.87 1.10
N TYR A 342 -1.17 3.16 2.12
CA TYR A 342 -0.61 3.75 3.33
C TYR A 342 0.51 4.73 3.02
N GLY A 343 1.54 4.31 2.29
CA GLY A 343 2.70 5.16 1.97
C GLY A 343 2.31 6.43 1.19
N LEU A 344 1.44 6.28 0.18
CA LEU A 344 0.94 7.41 -0.60
C LEU A 344 0.11 8.38 0.24
N LEU A 345 -0.79 7.87 1.08
CA LEU A 345 -1.59 8.67 2.00
C LEU A 345 -0.72 9.41 3.00
N TRP A 346 0.24 8.71 3.63
CA TRP A 346 1.19 9.32 4.54
C TRP A 346 1.94 10.46 3.86
N GLY A 347 2.45 10.23 2.65
CA GLY A 347 3.19 11.24 1.88
C GLY A 347 2.36 12.49 1.60
N VAL A 348 1.09 12.33 1.21
CA VAL A 348 0.16 13.46 0.99
C VAL A 348 -0.18 14.15 2.30
N ASN A 349 -0.45 13.40 3.36
CA ASN A 349 -0.80 13.95 4.68
C ASN A 349 0.33 14.78 5.31
N HIS A 350 1.59 14.48 4.97
CA HIS A 350 2.77 15.17 5.51
C HIS A 350 3.45 16.11 4.48
N GLY A 351 2.77 16.42 3.35
CA GLY A 351 3.27 17.36 2.36
C GLY A 351 4.52 16.90 1.59
N ARG A 352 4.81 15.59 1.61
CA ARG A 352 5.93 15.00 0.86
C ARG A 352 5.53 14.62 -0.57
N LEU A 353 4.22 14.46 -0.82
CA LEU A 353 3.63 14.16 -2.14
C LEU A 353 2.54 15.18 -2.46
N ASP A 354 2.46 15.59 -3.74
CA ASP A 354 1.40 16.48 -4.20
C ASP A 354 0.03 15.78 -4.19
N ARG A 355 -0.93 16.40 -3.52
CA ARG A 355 -2.28 15.83 -3.38
C ARG A 355 -2.98 15.67 -4.73
N LYS A 356 -2.80 16.61 -5.67
CA LYS A 356 -3.46 16.55 -6.98
C LYS A 356 -2.91 15.41 -7.83
N GLU A 357 -1.60 15.16 -7.73
CA GLU A 357 -0.92 14.06 -8.42
C GLU A 357 -1.41 12.70 -7.91
N PHE A 358 -1.50 12.53 -6.58
CA PHE A 358 -1.69 11.20 -5.96
C PHE A 358 -3.14 10.89 -5.54
N ALA A 359 -4.05 11.88 -5.40
CA ALA A 359 -5.44 11.61 -5.00
C ALA A 359 -6.15 10.59 -5.90
N PRO A 360 -6.03 10.62 -7.24
CA PRO A 360 -6.68 9.62 -8.09
C PRO A 360 -6.19 8.18 -7.84
N VAL A 361 -4.91 8.00 -7.52
CA VAL A 361 -4.30 6.70 -7.20
C VAL A 361 -4.81 6.21 -5.84
N ILE A 362 -4.79 7.09 -4.84
CA ILE A 362 -5.26 6.81 -3.48
C ILE A 362 -6.75 6.43 -3.47
N GLU A 363 -7.61 7.21 -4.12
CA GLU A 363 -9.06 6.97 -4.12
C GLU A 363 -9.41 5.65 -4.82
N ARG A 364 -8.72 5.27 -5.91
CA ARG A 364 -8.90 3.96 -6.55
C ARG A 364 -8.43 2.82 -5.62
N ALA A 365 -7.28 2.99 -4.96
CA ALA A 365 -6.78 1.98 -4.01
C ALA A 365 -7.74 1.80 -2.83
N TRP A 366 -8.22 2.90 -2.25
CA TRP A 366 -9.17 2.86 -1.14
C TRP A 366 -10.50 2.20 -1.56
N LYS A 367 -10.99 2.51 -2.76
CA LYS A 367 -12.18 1.86 -3.32
C LYS A 367 -11.99 0.34 -3.41
N TYR A 368 -10.87 -0.13 -3.98
CA TYR A 368 -10.57 -1.55 -4.02
C TYR A 368 -10.50 -2.18 -2.62
N LEU A 369 -9.80 -1.55 -1.69
CA LEU A 369 -9.64 -2.05 -0.32
C LEU A 369 -10.99 -2.21 0.39
N THR A 370 -11.95 -1.28 0.17
CA THR A 370 -13.22 -1.27 0.89
C THR A 370 -14.36 -1.99 0.17
N GLU A 371 -14.35 -2.05 -1.17
CA GLU A 371 -15.43 -2.65 -1.95
C GLU A 371 -15.12 -4.08 -2.42
N THR A 372 -13.82 -4.47 -2.48
CA THR A 372 -13.40 -5.79 -2.94
C THR A 372 -12.68 -6.58 -1.86
N ALA A 373 -11.63 -6.02 -1.27
CA ALA A 373 -10.81 -6.72 -0.28
C ALA A 373 -11.56 -6.94 1.04
N LEU A 374 -12.23 -5.91 1.54
CA LEU A 374 -13.02 -5.98 2.77
C LEU A 374 -14.31 -6.76 2.57
N GLN A 375 -14.44 -7.88 3.26
CA GLN A 375 -15.64 -8.72 3.24
C GLN A 375 -16.71 -8.21 4.22
N LYS A 376 -17.95 -8.64 4.04
CA LYS A 376 -19.08 -8.25 4.89
C LYS A 376 -18.88 -8.58 6.38
N SER A 377 -18.13 -9.63 6.69
CA SER A 377 -17.77 -10.04 8.05
C SER A 377 -16.81 -9.10 8.76
N GLY A 378 -15.98 -8.37 8.03
CA GLY A 378 -14.80 -7.64 8.52
C GLY A 378 -13.47 -8.27 8.11
N LYS A 379 -13.50 -9.46 7.50
CA LYS A 379 -12.33 -10.15 6.94
C LYS A 379 -11.72 -9.35 5.81
N VAL A 380 -10.38 -9.30 5.76
CA VAL A 380 -9.60 -8.69 4.65
C VAL A 380 -9.07 -9.81 3.76
N GLY A 381 -9.73 -10.01 2.62
CA GLY A 381 -9.37 -11.05 1.66
C GLY A 381 -8.34 -10.62 0.61
N TYR A 382 -8.06 -11.52 -0.34
CA TYR A 382 -7.14 -11.32 -1.46
C TYR A 382 -5.70 -11.00 -1.02
N VAL A 383 -5.28 -11.48 0.15
CA VAL A 383 -3.89 -11.37 0.61
C VAL A 383 -3.11 -12.58 0.09
N GLN A 384 -2.05 -12.33 -0.67
CA GLN A 384 -1.16 -13.41 -1.08
C GLN A 384 -0.58 -14.11 0.16
N PRO A 385 -0.64 -15.47 0.26
CA PRO A 385 0.00 -16.22 1.33
C PRO A 385 1.49 -15.86 1.49
N ILE A 386 2.10 -16.31 2.60
CA ILE A 386 3.54 -16.13 2.83
C ILE A 386 4.31 -16.61 1.61
N GLY A 387 5.23 -15.79 1.14
CA GLY A 387 6.04 -16.02 -0.04
C GLY A 387 7.00 -14.87 -0.30
N GLU A 388 7.80 -15.00 -1.34
CA GLU A 388 8.91 -14.09 -1.63
C GLU A 388 8.90 -13.56 -3.07
N ARG A 389 7.87 -13.85 -3.86
CA ARG A 389 7.73 -13.42 -5.27
C ARG A 389 6.31 -13.54 -5.78
N ALA A 390 6.05 -13.02 -6.97
CA ALA A 390 4.86 -13.35 -7.73
C ALA A 390 4.91 -14.83 -8.19
N ILE A 391 3.86 -15.60 -7.89
CA ILE A 391 3.77 -17.03 -8.24
C ILE A 391 2.60 -17.21 -9.21
N PRO A 392 2.86 -17.58 -10.48
CA PRO A 392 1.82 -17.91 -11.44
C PRO A 392 0.93 -19.07 -10.94
N GLY A 393 -0.39 -18.93 -11.15
CA GLY A 393 -1.35 -19.97 -10.77
C GLY A 393 -1.65 -20.09 -9.27
N GLN A 394 -0.99 -19.30 -8.42
CA GLN A 394 -1.31 -19.27 -6.98
C GLN A 394 -2.71 -18.68 -6.75
N THR A 395 -3.56 -19.43 -6.03
CA THR A 395 -4.89 -18.93 -5.64
C THR A 395 -4.75 -17.81 -4.62
N VAL A 396 -5.33 -16.64 -4.96
CA VAL A 396 -5.46 -15.48 -4.09
C VAL A 396 -6.87 -14.92 -4.29
N ASP A 397 -7.75 -15.17 -3.32
CA ASP A 397 -9.19 -14.88 -3.41
C ASP A 397 -9.73 -14.22 -2.12
N ALA A 398 -11.04 -14.05 -2.03
CA ALA A 398 -11.72 -13.46 -0.87
C ALA A 398 -11.46 -14.22 0.45
N ASN A 399 -11.03 -15.48 0.39
CA ASN A 399 -10.74 -16.30 1.56
C ASN A 399 -9.27 -16.22 1.98
N SER A 400 -8.42 -15.72 1.10
CA SER A 400 -6.99 -15.59 1.36
C SER A 400 -6.73 -14.39 2.29
N GLU A 401 -6.52 -14.66 3.57
CA GLU A 401 -6.29 -13.69 4.64
C GLU A 401 -4.94 -13.96 5.32
N ALA A 402 -4.28 -12.91 5.80
CA ALA A 402 -3.09 -13.01 6.63
C ALA A 402 -2.93 -11.79 7.53
N ASN A 403 -2.33 -12.01 8.72
CA ASN A 403 -2.08 -10.99 9.75
C ASN A 403 -1.37 -9.74 9.22
N PHE A 404 -0.31 -9.88 8.42
CA PHE A 404 0.40 -8.76 7.81
C PHE A 404 -0.46 -7.98 6.79
N GLY A 405 -1.39 -8.63 6.10
CA GLY A 405 -2.34 -7.98 5.19
C GLY A 405 -3.37 -7.15 5.96
N VAL A 406 -3.84 -7.65 7.11
CA VAL A 406 -4.72 -6.91 8.01
C VAL A 406 -3.99 -5.72 8.62
N GLY A 407 -2.75 -5.89 9.08
CA GLY A 407 -1.92 -4.80 9.59
C GLY A 407 -1.72 -3.69 8.57
N ALA A 408 -1.40 -4.04 7.30
CA ALA A 408 -1.29 -3.08 6.21
C ALA A 408 -2.60 -2.33 5.92
N PHE A 409 -3.73 -3.06 5.91
CA PHE A 409 -5.05 -2.45 5.73
C PHE A 409 -5.35 -1.42 6.83
N LEU A 410 -5.07 -1.76 8.09
CA LEU A 410 -5.30 -0.86 9.23
C LEU A 410 -4.42 0.39 9.14
N LEU A 411 -3.15 0.27 8.74
CA LEU A 411 -2.28 1.41 8.46
C LEU A 411 -2.88 2.33 7.40
N ALA A 412 -3.31 1.78 6.26
CA ALA A 412 -3.93 2.55 5.18
C ALA A 412 -5.23 3.23 5.64
N ALA A 413 -6.07 2.53 6.39
CA ALA A 413 -7.34 3.06 6.87
C ALA A 413 -7.14 4.21 7.87
N CYS A 414 -6.18 4.10 8.78
CA CYS A 414 -5.83 5.18 9.70
C CYS A 414 -5.33 6.43 8.97
N GLU A 415 -4.48 6.26 7.96
CA GLU A 415 -4.02 7.40 7.14
C GLU A 415 -5.12 7.97 6.25
N TYR A 416 -6.06 7.16 5.76
CA TYR A 416 -7.19 7.66 4.98
C TYR A 416 -8.15 8.50 5.84
N GLU A 417 -8.37 8.11 7.10
CA GLU A 417 -9.14 8.93 8.07
C GLU A 417 -8.46 10.29 8.28
N ARG A 418 -7.15 10.32 8.47
CA ARG A 418 -6.37 11.57 8.59
C ARG A 418 -6.42 12.41 7.32
N TYR A 419 -6.36 11.76 6.15
CA TYR A 419 -6.48 12.40 4.83
C TYR A 419 -7.81 13.11 4.64
N LEU A 420 -8.91 12.53 5.12
CA LEU A 420 -10.24 13.15 5.04
C LEU A 420 -10.38 14.36 5.94
N ARG A 421 -9.69 14.39 7.10
CA ARG A 421 -9.72 15.56 8.00
C ARG A 421 -8.92 16.76 7.49
N LYS A 422 -7.95 16.54 6.62
CA LYS A 422 -7.09 17.59 6.05
C LYS A 422 -7.65 18.15 4.72
N LYS A 423 -8.89 17.79 4.36
CA LYS A 423 -9.58 18.33 3.15
C LYS A 423 -10.02 19.76 3.32
#